data_1f3f689263431118754910e53449a5a4
#
_entry.id   1f3f689263431118754910e53449a5a4
#
_cell.length_a   1.000
_cell.length_b   1.000
_cell.length_c   1.000
_cell.angle_alpha   90.00
_cell.angle_beta   90.00
_cell.angle_gamma   90.00
#
_symmetry.space_group_name_H-M   'P 1'
#
loop_
_entity.id
_entity.type
_entity.pdbx_description
1 polymer ?
#
loop_
_entity_poly.entity_id
_entity_poly.type
_entity_poly.pdbx_seq_one_letter_code
_entity_poly.pdbx_strand_id
1 'polypeptide(L)'
;MDIFSIVKKKLKRKVVVSIAIKEYSMSRDSTRQLSPSFRVREFGCKGSDVVLLDEELVVLLQCIREHFGKPVHITSGYRTAAHNAAVGGSKSSQHLLGRAADFYVEGVDVATVAAYAETLLPSRGGIGRYPKDAKHPKRSTGWVHIDTRANKSRWTL
;
A
#
# COMPACT_ATOMS: atom_id res chain seq x y z
N MET A 1 -14.97 4.14 -20.51
CA MET A 1 -13.83 4.66 -19.69
C MET A 1 -13.71 3.70 -18.52
N ASP A 2 -12.54 3.08 -18.34
CA ASP A 2 -12.34 2.12 -17.26
C ASP A 2 -12.31 2.82 -15.88
N ILE A 3 -12.59 2.05 -14.81
CA ILE A 3 -12.69 2.57 -13.45
C ILE A 3 -11.36 3.22 -13.00
N PHE A 4 -10.22 2.74 -13.52
CA PHE A 4 -8.90 3.29 -13.23
C PHE A 4 -8.70 4.70 -13.81
N SER A 5 -9.15 4.94 -15.03
CA SER A 5 -9.12 6.27 -15.65
C SER A 5 -10.01 7.26 -14.90
N ILE A 6 -11.17 6.79 -14.41
CA ILE A 6 -12.09 7.61 -13.60
C ILE A 6 -11.44 7.96 -12.25
N VAL A 7 -10.82 7.00 -11.58
CA VAL A 7 -10.20 7.22 -10.26
C VAL A 7 -8.93 8.07 -10.38
N LYS A 8 -8.08 7.86 -11.41
CA LYS A 8 -6.96 8.77 -11.71
C LYS A 8 -7.41 10.21 -11.92
N LYS A 9 -8.52 10.42 -12.64
CA LYS A 9 -9.11 11.75 -12.88
C LYS A 9 -9.67 12.38 -11.60
N LYS A 10 -10.23 11.54 -10.69
CA LYS A 10 -10.75 11.97 -9.38
C LYS A 10 -9.65 12.28 -8.36
N LEU A 11 -8.56 11.49 -8.33
CA LEU A 11 -7.38 11.79 -7.49
C LEU A 11 -6.78 13.16 -7.80
N LYS A 12 -6.77 13.58 -9.07
CA LYS A 12 -6.31 14.91 -9.50
C LYS A 12 -7.28 16.05 -9.15
N ARG A 13 -8.56 15.76 -8.84
CA ARG A 13 -9.62 16.75 -8.61
C ARG A 13 -10.16 16.66 -7.19
N LYS A 14 -9.40 16.75 -6.11
CA LYS A 14 -9.88 16.92 -4.70
C LYS A 14 -11.30 16.34 -4.36
N VAL A 15 -11.78 15.31 -5.07
CA VAL A 15 -13.04 14.65 -4.77
C VAL A 15 -12.74 13.51 -3.82
N VAL A 16 -13.14 13.66 -2.56
CA VAL A 16 -13.13 12.59 -1.57
C VAL A 16 -14.14 11.54 -2.03
N VAL A 17 -13.66 10.52 -2.70
CA VAL A 17 -14.43 9.29 -2.87
C VAL A 17 -14.11 8.45 -1.64
N SER A 18 -15.06 8.32 -0.74
CA SER A 18 -15.02 7.26 0.27
C SER A 18 -15.12 5.94 -0.48
N ILE A 19 -14.00 5.39 -0.87
CA ILE A 19 -13.92 4.05 -1.42
C ILE A 19 -13.98 3.11 -0.23
N ALA A 20 -14.97 2.24 -0.21
CA ALA A 20 -15.24 1.36 0.92
C ALA A 20 -14.10 0.35 1.13
N ILE A 21 -13.82 0.04 2.38
CA ILE A 21 -13.00 -1.13 2.74
C ILE A 21 -13.77 -2.37 2.31
N LYS A 22 -13.15 -3.22 1.50
CA LYS A 22 -13.68 -4.51 1.11
C LYS A 22 -13.04 -5.63 1.91
N GLU A 23 -13.83 -6.64 2.20
CA GLU A 23 -13.38 -7.88 2.80
C GLU A 23 -13.27 -8.97 1.74
N TYR A 24 -12.14 -9.66 1.73
CA TYR A 24 -11.85 -10.82 0.88
C TYR A 24 -11.47 -12.02 1.76
N SER A 25 -11.59 -13.22 1.18
CA SER A 25 -11.14 -14.46 1.79
C SER A 25 -9.95 -15.02 1.01
N MET A 26 -8.86 -15.34 1.68
CA MET A 26 -7.67 -15.92 1.04
C MET A 26 -7.97 -17.28 0.42
N SER A 27 -8.82 -18.08 1.04
CA SER A 27 -9.20 -19.41 0.53
C SER A 27 -10.05 -19.33 -0.75
N ARG A 28 -10.88 -18.29 -0.91
CA ARG A 28 -11.77 -18.11 -2.08
C ARG A 28 -11.24 -17.13 -3.11
N ASP A 29 -10.65 -16.04 -2.65
CA ASP A 29 -10.39 -14.85 -3.48
C ASP A 29 -8.90 -14.63 -3.78
N SER A 30 -7.98 -15.47 -3.29
CA SER A 30 -6.52 -15.22 -3.37
C SER A 30 -6.02 -14.90 -4.78
N THR A 31 -6.59 -15.52 -5.80
CA THR A 31 -6.21 -15.30 -7.20
C THR A 31 -7.01 -14.18 -7.89
N ARG A 32 -8.00 -13.61 -7.19
CA ARG A 32 -8.86 -12.56 -7.73
C ARG A 32 -8.04 -11.33 -8.11
N GLN A 33 -8.24 -10.88 -9.35
CA GLN A 33 -7.60 -9.69 -9.89
C GLN A 33 -8.25 -8.43 -9.29
N LEU A 34 -7.42 -7.54 -8.73
CA LEU A 34 -7.85 -6.25 -8.18
C LEU A 34 -7.56 -5.10 -9.15
N SER A 35 -6.47 -5.21 -9.88
CA SER A 35 -6.01 -4.27 -10.89
C SER A 35 -5.15 -5.01 -11.92
N PRO A 36 -4.73 -4.38 -13.02
CA PRO A 36 -3.87 -5.04 -14.01
C PRO A 36 -2.63 -5.73 -13.43
N SER A 37 -2.09 -5.22 -12.30
CA SER A 37 -0.84 -5.73 -11.72
C SER A 37 -0.99 -6.39 -10.36
N PHE A 38 -2.14 -6.30 -9.69
CA PHE A 38 -2.30 -6.75 -8.30
C PHE A 38 -3.46 -7.73 -8.10
N ARG A 39 -3.24 -8.69 -7.20
CA ARG A 39 -4.23 -9.70 -6.78
C ARG A 39 -4.40 -9.68 -5.26
N VAL A 40 -5.53 -10.22 -4.77
CA VAL A 40 -5.87 -10.28 -3.34
C VAL A 40 -4.74 -10.87 -2.49
N ARG A 41 -4.12 -11.97 -2.95
CA ARG A 41 -3.07 -12.69 -2.19
C ARG A 41 -1.87 -11.82 -1.79
N GLU A 42 -1.59 -10.75 -2.52
CA GLU A 42 -0.45 -9.86 -2.23
C GLU A 42 -0.69 -8.98 -0.99
N PHE A 43 -1.95 -8.84 -0.58
CA PHE A 43 -2.36 -8.03 0.57
C PHE A 43 -2.68 -8.85 1.82
N GLY A 44 -2.61 -10.17 1.73
CA GLY A 44 -2.98 -11.08 2.81
C GLY A 44 -2.04 -11.01 4.02
N CYS A 45 -2.56 -11.40 5.17
CA CYS A 45 -1.80 -11.58 6.40
C CYS A 45 -1.57 -13.06 6.65
N LYS A 46 -0.34 -13.43 6.96
CA LYS A 46 0.01 -14.84 7.28
C LYS A 46 -0.87 -15.34 8.45
N GLY A 47 -1.50 -16.49 8.23
CA GLY A 47 -2.36 -17.13 9.23
C GLY A 47 -3.78 -16.56 9.32
N SER A 48 -4.17 -15.67 8.41
CA SER A 48 -5.54 -15.15 8.32
C SER A 48 -6.17 -15.50 6.98
N ASP A 49 -7.41 -15.96 6.99
CA ASP A 49 -8.23 -16.06 5.77
C ASP A 49 -8.83 -14.71 5.37
N VAL A 50 -9.08 -13.83 6.34
CA VAL A 50 -9.65 -12.51 6.10
C VAL A 50 -8.58 -11.55 5.61
N VAL A 51 -8.91 -10.78 4.57
CA VAL A 51 -8.13 -9.65 4.05
C VAL A 51 -9.04 -8.43 3.94
N LEU A 52 -8.78 -7.41 4.76
CA LEU A 52 -9.40 -6.10 4.57
C LEU A 52 -8.56 -5.29 3.60
N LEU A 53 -9.20 -4.59 2.67
CA LEU A 53 -8.50 -3.84 1.64
C LEU A 53 -9.28 -2.62 1.17
N ASP A 54 -8.65 -1.46 1.26
CA ASP A 54 -9.12 -0.22 0.65
C ASP A 54 -8.84 -0.24 -0.85
N GLU A 55 -9.86 -0.11 -1.66
CA GLU A 55 -9.72 -0.08 -3.13
C GLU A 55 -8.84 1.09 -3.61
N GLU A 56 -8.84 2.20 -2.89
CA GLU A 56 -7.99 3.34 -3.20
C GLU A 56 -6.50 2.99 -3.08
N LEU A 57 -6.13 2.20 -2.08
CA LEU A 57 -4.76 1.73 -1.91
C LEU A 57 -4.28 0.96 -3.15
N VAL A 58 -5.13 0.10 -3.71
CA VAL A 58 -4.81 -0.65 -4.94
C VAL A 58 -4.58 0.29 -6.12
N VAL A 59 -5.40 1.35 -6.24
CA VAL A 59 -5.24 2.35 -7.30
C VAL A 59 -3.93 3.11 -7.15
N LEU A 60 -3.57 3.53 -5.94
CA LEU A 60 -2.29 4.21 -5.67
C LEU A 60 -1.09 3.33 -6.08
N LEU A 61 -1.10 2.07 -5.67
CA LEU A 61 -0.05 1.12 -6.03
C LEU A 61 0.01 0.85 -7.53
N GLN A 62 -1.14 0.76 -8.21
CA GLN A 62 -1.20 0.63 -9.66
C GLN A 62 -0.62 1.86 -10.37
N CYS A 63 -0.90 3.07 -9.89
CA CYS A 63 -0.29 4.29 -10.41
C CYS A 63 1.24 4.26 -10.28
N ILE A 64 1.76 3.80 -9.14
CA ILE A 64 3.20 3.65 -8.90
C ILE A 64 3.78 2.61 -9.87
N ARG A 65 3.13 1.45 -10.02
CA ARG A 65 3.54 0.39 -10.94
C ARG A 65 3.65 0.87 -12.40
N GLU A 66 2.67 1.65 -12.85
CA GLU A 66 2.64 2.20 -14.20
C GLU A 66 3.68 3.30 -14.41
N HIS A 67 3.85 4.17 -13.41
CA HIS A 67 4.82 5.28 -13.49
C HIS A 67 6.25 4.79 -13.68
N PHE A 68 6.65 3.80 -12.89
CA PHE A 68 8.03 3.27 -12.96
C PHE A 68 8.20 2.20 -14.04
N GLY A 69 7.13 1.58 -14.53
CA GLY A 69 7.21 0.46 -15.47
C GLY A 69 7.94 -0.76 -14.92
N LYS A 70 8.08 -0.88 -13.59
CA LYS A 70 8.83 -1.91 -12.87
C LYS A 70 7.94 -2.67 -11.90
N PRO A 71 8.26 -3.94 -11.58
CA PRO A 71 7.52 -4.69 -10.56
C PRO A 71 7.47 -3.94 -9.23
N VAL A 72 6.27 -3.94 -8.62
CA VAL A 72 6.04 -3.46 -7.26
C VAL A 72 5.81 -4.68 -6.39
N HIS A 73 6.65 -4.84 -5.38
CA HIS A 73 6.61 -5.96 -4.45
C HIS A 73 6.02 -5.51 -3.11
N ILE A 74 4.83 -6.01 -2.77
CA ILE A 74 4.19 -5.74 -1.48
C ILE A 74 4.78 -6.67 -0.45
N THR A 75 5.41 -6.13 0.58
CA THR A 75 6.02 -6.88 1.68
C THR A 75 5.09 -7.01 2.88
N SER A 76 4.12 -6.11 3.04
CA SER A 76 3.09 -6.17 4.07
C SER A 76 1.86 -5.41 3.60
N GLY A 77 0.71 -6.07 3.61
CA GLY A 77 -0.61 -5.48 3.35
C GLY A 77 -1.44 -5.42 4.64
N TYR A 78 -2.62 -6.04 4.64
CA TYR A 78 -3.46 -6.19 5.82
C TYR A 78 -2.72 -6.93 6.95
N ARG A 79 -2.94 -6.51 8.18
CA ARG A 79 -2.43 -7.19 9.38
C ARG A 79 -3.55 -7.43 10.37
N THR A 80 -3.61 -8.66 10.91
CA THR A 80 -4.40 -8.94 12.11
C THR A 80 -3.77 -8.24 13.32
N ALA A 81 -4.56 -8.02 14.36
CA ALA A 81 -4.06 -7.42 15.60
C ALA A 81 -2.88 -8.23 16.19
N ALA A 82 -2.99 -9.56 16.19
CA ALA A 82 -1.94 -10.45 16.68
C ALA A 82 -0.64 -10.32 15.87
N HIS A 83 -0.72 -10.33 14.53
CA HIS A 83 0.46 -10.17 13.68
C HIS A 83 1.07 -8.77 13.83
N ASN A 84 0.24 -7.73 13.89
CA ASN A 84 0.73 -6.35 14.10
C ASN A 84 1.49 -6.22 15.42
N ALA A 85 1.00 -6.80 16.51
CA ALA A 85 1.70 -6.83 17.80
C ALA A 85 3.03 -7.60 17.71
N ALA A 86 3.04 -8.75 17.03
CA ALA A 86 4.24 -9.58 16.87
C ALA A 86 5.37 -8.88 16.09
N VAL A 87 5.02 -8.01 15.13
CA VAL A 87 6.01 -7.23 14.35
C VAL A 87 6.32 -5.85 14.95
N GLY A 88 5.79 -5.53 16.14
CA GLY A 88 6.01 -4.25 16.80
C GLY A 88 5.29 -3.06 16.14
N GLY A 89 4.20 -3.32 15.44
CA GLY A 89 3.41 -2.28 14.79
C GLY A 89 2.64 -1.41 15.80
N SER A 90 2.39 -0.16 15.41
CA SER A 90 1.55 0.76 16.20
C SER A 90 0.15 0.18 16.42
N LYS A 91 -0.42 0.42 17.61
CA LYS A 91 -1.81 0.04 17.94
C LYS A 91 -2.85 0.72 17.02
N SER A 92 -2.50 1.87 16.44
CA SER A 92 -3.31 2.62 15.46
C SER A 92 -2.85 2.44 14.01
N SER A 93 -2.14 1.34 13.72
CA SER A 93 -1.61 1.06 12.39
C SER A 93 -2.71 0.97 11.33
N GLN A 94 -2.50 1.64 10.19
CA GLN A 94 -3.44 1.59 9.05
C GLN A 94 -3.47 0.20 8.37
N HIS A 95 -2.46 -0.64 8.59
CA HIS A 95 -2.46 -2.04 8.16
C HIS A 95 -3.61 -2.84 8.81
N LEU A 96 -3.98 -2.52 10.05
CA LEU A 96 -5.11 -3.15 10.76
C LEU A 96 -6.46 -2.89 10.07
N LEU A 97 -6.56 -1.79 9.35
CA LEU A 97 -7.78 -1.34 8.67
C LEU A 97 -7.79 -1.71 7.17
N GLY A 98 -6.76 -2.40 6.68
CA GLY A 98 -6.62 -2.67 5.25
C GLY A 98 -6.31 -1.43 4.39
N ARG A 99 -5.83 -0.36 5.01
CA ARG A 99 -5.57 0.93 4.36
C ARG A 99 -4.11 1.19 4.05
N ALA A 100 -3.21 0.25 4.34
CA ALA A 100 -1.78 0.45 4.20
C ALA A 100 -1.09 -0.70 3.48
N ALA A 101 -0.01 -0.36 2.78
CA ALA A 101 0.95 -1.31 2.24
C ALA A 101 2.38 -0.82 2.47
N ASP A 102 3.25 -1.76 2.82
CA ASP A 102 4.70 -1.61 2.75
C ASP A 102 5.16 -2.30 1.47
N PHE A 103 5.96 -1.61 0.66
CA PHE A 103 6.37 -2.11 -0.65
C PHE A 103 7.69 -1.52 -1.12
N TYR A 104 8.30 -2.16 -2.10
CA TYR A 104 9.41 -1.59 -2.87
C TYR A 104 9.17 -1.74 -4.38
N VAL A 105 9.81 -0.90 -5.15
CA VAL A 105 9.81 -0.98 -6.62
C VAL A 105 11.17 -1.51 -7.06
N GLU A 106 11.17 -2.55 -7.87
CA GLU A 106 12.38 -3.23 -8.30
C GLU A 106 13.33 -2.27 -9.03
N GLY A 107 14.56 -2.17 -8.51
CA GLY A 107 15.60 -1.31 -9.08
C GLY A 107 15.40 0.19 -8.92
N VAL A 108 14.43 0.62 -8.10
CA VAL A 108 14.18 2.05 -7.81
C VAL A 108 14.40 2.32 -6.33
N ASP A 109 15.14 3.37 -6.00
CA ASP A 109 15.42 3.73 -4.61
C ASP A 109 14.19 4.27 -3.87
N VAL A 110 14.20 4.13 -2.54
CA VAL A 110 13.09 4.51 -1.66
C VAL A 110 12.73 5.99 -1.78
N ALA A 111 13.72 6.87 -1.91
CA ALA A 111 13.47 8.31 -1.98
C ALA A 111 12.73 8.68 -3.28
N THR A 112 13.13 8.08 -4.39
CA THR A 112 12.50 8.28 -5.71
C THR A 112 11.05 7.76 -5.70
N VAL A 113 10.80 6.57 -5.15
CA VAL A 113 9.45 6.01 -5.02
C VAL A 113 8.57 6.89 -4.13
N ALA A 114 9.09 7.32 -2.97
CA ALA A 114 8.35 8.18 -2.04
C ALA A 114 8.05 9.56 -2.62
N ALA A 115 8.95 10.13 -3.42
CA ALA A 115 8.71 11.40 -4.10
C ALA A 115 7.56 11.31 -5.10
N TYR A 116 7.44 10.21 -5.84
CA TYR A 116 6.28 10.01 -6.70
C TYR A 116 4.99 9.78 -5.90
N ALA A 117 5.04 8.98 -4.83
CA ALA A 117 3.90 8.79 -3.93
C ALA A 117 3.37 10.12 -3.36
N GLU A 118 4.26 11.07 -3.04
CA GLU A 118 3.87 12.42 -2.60
C GLU A 118 3.03 13.16 -3.65
N THR A 119 3.28 12.97 -4.94
CA THR A 119 2.47 13.59 -6.00
C THR A 119 1.06 13.02 -6.07
N LEU A 120 0.86 11.77 -5.61
CA LEU A 120 -0.45 11.13 -5.55
C LEU A 120 -1.25 11.53 -4.31
N LEU A 121 -0.55 11.82 -3.20
CA LEU A 121 -1.13 12.15 -1.89
C LEU A 121 -0.59 13.48 -1.34
N PRO A 122 -0.74 14.62 -2.05
CA PRO A 122 -0.05 15.86 -1.67
C PRO A 122 -0.58 16.46 -0.36
N SER A 123 -1.84 16.20 0.00
CA SER A 123 -2.52 16.85 1.14
C SER A 123 -3.08 15.88 2.19
N ARG A 124 -2.92 14.57 1.99
CA ARG A 124 -3.43 13.53 2.90
C ARG A 124 -2.58 12.26 2.83
N GLY A 125 -3.03 11.19 3.48
CA GLY A 125 -2.38 9.89 3.45
C GLY A 125 -1.06 9.84 4.21
N GLY A 126 -0.63 8.64 4.53
CA GLY A 126 0.67 8.36 5.14
C GLY A 126 1.70 7.97 4.10
N ILE A 127 2.92 8.53 4.18
CA ILE A 127 4.07 8.06 3.42
C ILE A 127 5.25 7.95 4.38
N GLY A 128 5.74 6.72 4.55
CA GLY A 128 6.91 6.39 5.35
C GLY A 128 8.08 5.94 4.46
N ARG A 129 9.27 6.39 4.77
CA ARG A 129 10.51 6.01 4.09
C ARG A 129 11.34 5.14 5.00
N TYR A 130 11.68 3.96 4.52
CA TYR A 130 12.55 3.00 5.20
C TYR A 130 13.71 2.69 4.27
N PRO A 131 14.76 3.54 4.26
CA PRO A 131 15.89 3.38 3.35
C PRO A 131 16.58 2.04 3.55
N LYS A 132 17.27 1.59 2.50
CA LYS A 132 18.18 0.44 2.60
C LYS A 132 19.17 0.67 3.75
N ASP A 133 19.30 -0.34 4.61
CA ASP A 133 20.24 -0.32 5.72
C ASP A 133 21.01 -1.65 5.76
N ALA A 134 22.31 -1.59 5.47
CA ALA A 134 23.19 -2.75 5.48
C ALA A 134 23.34 -3.40 6.88
N LYS A 135 23.09 -2.63 7.95
CA LYS A 135 23.14 -3.12 9.33
C LYS A 135 21.87 -3.87 9.75
N HIS A 136 20.79 -3.73 8.98
CA HIS A 136 19.51 -4.37 9.23
C HIS A 136 19.14 -5.29 8.07
N PRO A 137 19.37 -6.61 8.15
CA PRO A 137 19.12 -7.55 7.06
C PRO A 137 17.70 -7.47 6.48
N LYS A 138 16.69 -7.15 7.31
CA LYS A 138 15.31 -6.92 6.90
C LYS A 138 15.12 -5.68 6.03
N ARG A 139 16.11 -4.80 5.92
CA ARG A 139 16.10 -3.58 5.09
C ARG A 139 17.06 -3.67 3.91
N SER A 140 17.31 -4.86 3.41
CA SER A 140 18.26 -5.07 2.29
C SER A 140 17.89 -4.29 1.02
N THR A 141 16.59 -4.09 0.77
CA THR A 141 16.06 -3.27 -0.35
C THR A 141 15.57 -1.90 0.10
N GLY A 142 15.29 -1.73 1.41
CA GLY A 142 14.42 -0.67 1.89
C GLY A 142 12.96 -0.87 1.43
N TRP A 143 12.06 -0.02 1.91
CA TRP A 143 10.68 -0.01 1.45
C TRP A 143 10.02 1.34 1.69
N VAL A 144 8.89 1.55 1.03
CA VAL A 144 8.01 2.69 1.26
C VAL A 144 6.74 2.17 1.92
N HIS A 145 6.28 2.85 2.96
CA HIS A 145 4.92 2.71 3.47
C HIS A 145 4.02 3.72 2.77
N ILE A 146 2.84 3.29 2.33
CA ILE A 146 1.78 4.17 1.86
C ILE A 146 0.47 3.80 2.52
N ASP A 147 -0.34 4.80 2.90
CA ASP A 147 -1.69 4.57 3.42
C ASP A 147 -2.68 5.67 3.03
N THR A 148 -3.96 5.35 3.12
CA THR A 148 -5.07 6.19 2.67
C THR A 148 -5.75 6.97 3.81
N ARG A 149 -5.07 7.20 4.96
CA ARG A 149 -5.63 8.00 6.05
C ARG A 149 -6.04 9.41 5.59
N ALA A 150 -7.00 10.00 6.29
CA ALA A 150 -7.51 11.32 5.93
C ALA A 150 -6.46 12.43 6.14
N ASN A 151 -5.67 12.36 7.21
CA ASN A 151 -4.68 13.36 7.56
C ASN A 151 -3.33 13.06 6.90
N LYS A 152 -2.61 14.12 6.51
CA LYS A 152 -1.24 13.99 5.98
C LYS A 152 -0.27 13.54 7.08
N SER A 153 0.50 12.51 6.82
CA SER A 153 1.57 12.01 7.70
C SER A 153 2.79 11.61 6.89
N ARG A 154 3.97 12.06 7.31
CA ARG A 154 5.26 11.80 6.64
C ARG A 154 6.32 11.47 7.67
N TRP A 155 7.10 10.41 7.43
CA TRP A 155 8.23 10.04 8.30
C TRP A 155 9.33 9.30 7.55
N THR A 156 10.50 9.27 8.14
CA THR A 156 11.66 8.49 7.69
C THR A 156 12.29 7.80 8.91
N LEU A 157 12.65 6.53 8.79
CA LEU A 157 13.30 5.71 9.81
C LEU A 157 14.64 5.18 9.32
#